data_eb4feb154beac669c9f3ac11963e0505
#
_entry.id   eb4feb154beac669c9f3ac11963e0505
#
_cell.length_a   1.000
_cell.length_b   1.000
_cell.length_c   1.000
_cell.angle_alpha   90.00
_cell.angle_beta   90.00
_cell.angle_gamma   90.00
#
_symmetry.space_group_name_H-M   'P 1'
#
loop_
_entity.id
_entity.type
_entity.pdbx_description
1 polymer ?
#
loop_
_entity_poly.entity_id
_entity_poly.type
_entity_poly.pdbx_seq_one_letter_code
_entity_poly.pdbx_strand_id
1 'polypeptide(L)'
;MNQPTLSQLAASLDGYNPDAVSVAQAQRIIQDYVQPLHGLELVPVREALGRVLATDVISPISVPAHDNSAMDGFAFNGSDLQAGAATPLTVVGTAFAGRSFDGTVGAGQCVRIMTGAVMPALCDTVVPQEQTQTSGDTCISIPADTLQIGENRRKRGEDLMQGQPALLRARVLRPADLGLLAPLGLADAAVQRRLKVAFFSTGDELRSLGEPLDPGCIYDSNRYTLLGMLTRLGCELIDMGVVKDDADSLEAALRHACEHADAIITS
;
A
#
# COMPACT_ATOMS: atom_id res chain seq x y z
N MET A 1 -23.91 -17.10 -12.14
CA MET A 1 -23.57 -17.74 -13.42
C MET A 1 -22.82 -19.02 -13.08
N ASN A 2 -23.23 -20.18 -13.65
CA ASN A 2 -22.50 -21.42 -13.39
C ASN A 2 -21.10 -21.33 -13.99
N GLN A 3 -20.09 -21.67 -13.22
CA GLN A 3 -18.71 -21.79 -13.70
C GLN A 3 -18.64 -22.84 -14.80
N PRO A 4 -17.95 -22.55 -15.93
CA PRO A 4 -17.74 -23.57 -16.96
C PRO A 4 -16.88 -24.70 -16.37
N THR A 5 -17.20 -25.93 -16.72
CA THR A 5 -16.39 -27.08 -16.34
C THR A 5 -15.06 -27.05 -17.08
N LEU A 6 -14.02 -27.69 -16.52
CA LEU A 6 -12.71 -27.80 -17.15
C LEU A 6 -12.82 -28.38 -18.58
N SER A 7 -13.67 -29.38 -18.77
CA SER A 7 -13.94 -29.97 -20.10
C SER A 7 -14.56 -28.98 -21.07
N GLN A 8 -15.44 -28.08 -20.62
CA GLN A 8 -16.03 -27.04 -21.47
C GLN A 8 -15.00 -25.97 -21.87
N LEU A 9 -14.12 -25.57 -20.95
CA LEU A 9 -13.03 -24.64 -21.24
C LEU A 9 -12.01 -25.26 -22.20
N ALA A 10 -11.60 -26.50 -21.95
CA ALA A 10 -10.68 -27.21 -22.82
C ALA A 10 -11.25 -27.37 -24.25
N ALA A 11 -12.53 -27.74 -24.38
CA ALA A 11 -13.18 -27.90 -25.66
C ALA A 11 -13.34 -26.58 -26.46
N SER A 12 -13.25 -25.41 -25.80
CA SER A 12 -13.32 -24.10 -26.44
C SER A 12 -12.01 -23.64 -27.10
N LEU A 13 -10.92 -24.35 -26.86
CA LEU A 13 -9.61 -24.03 -27.43
C LEU A 13 -9.43 -24.59 -28.83
N ASP A 14 -9.04 -23.72 -29.78
CA ASP A 14 -8.71 -24.14 -31.14
C ASP A 14 -7.56 -25.14 -31.12
N GLY A 15 -7.78 -26.30 -31.78
CA GLY A 15 -6.79 -27.39 -31.88
C GLY A 15 -6.50 -28.10 -30.57
N TYR A 16 -7.45 -28.09 -29.60
CA TYR A 16 -7.30 -28.84 -28.37
C TYR A 16 -7.16 -30.33 -28.62
N ASN A 17 -6.05 -30.87 -28.14
CA ASN A 17 -5.80 -32.31 -28.09
C ASN A 17 -5.58 -32.71 -26.63
N PRO A 18 -6.43 -33.57 -26.03
CA PRO A 18 -6.29 -33.97 -24.63
C PRO A 18 -4.98 -34.71 -24.34
N ASP A 19 -4.37 -35.34 -25.36
CA ASP A 19 -3.13 -36.11 -25.23
C ASP A 19 -1.86 -35.22 -25.37
N ALA A 20 -2.02 -33.96 -25.83
CA ALA A 20 -0.87 -33.05 -26.08
C ALA A 20 -1.27 -31.59 -25.99
N VAL A 21 -1.49 -31.10 -24.77
CA VAL A 21 -1.79 -29.69 -24.52
C VAL A 21 -0.51 -28.86 -24.54
N SER A 22 -0.47 -27.81 -25.36
CA SER A 22 0.66 -26.88 -25.36
C SER A 22 0.69 -26.04 -24.07
N VAL A 23 1.88 -25.52 -23.70
CA VAL A 23 2.04 -24.65 -22.53
C VAL A 23 1.11 -23.42 -22.61
N ALA A 24 1.00 -22.81 -23.78
CA ALA A 24 0.12 -21.64 -23.98
C ALA A 24 -1.36 -21.98 -23.78
N GLN A 25 -1.79 -23.16 -24.24
CA GLN A 25 -3.17 -23.64 -24.01
C GLN A 25 -3.41 -23.94 -22.53
N ALA A 26 -2.48 -24.62 -21.85
CA ALA A 26 -2.58 -24.88 -20.40
C ALA A 26 -2.67 -23.60 -19.59
N GLN A 27 -1.83 -22.60 -19.88
CA GLN A 27 -1.88 -21.30 -19.24
C GLN A 27 -3.23 -20.60 -19.43
N ARG A 28 -3.78 -20.63 -20.64
CA ARG A 28 -5.11 -20.04 -20.92
C ARG A 28 -6.20 -20.76 -20.15
N ILE A 29 -6.22 -22.11 -20.14
CA ILE A 29 -7.17 -22.89 -19.35
C ILE A 29 -7.12 -22.49 -17.87
N ILE A 30 -5.91 -22.40 -17.30
CA ILE A 30 -5.73 -22.04 -15.90
C ILE A 30 -6.27 -20.61 -15.64
N GLN A 31 -5.93 -19.65 -16.49
CA GLN A 31 -6.40 -18.26 -16.36
C GLN A 31 -7.91 -18.13 -16.45
N ASP A 32 -8.55 -18.87 -17.35
CA ASP A 32 -10.01 -18.82 -17.56
C ASP A 32 -10.77 -19.62 -16.49
N TYR A 33 -10.15 -20.64 -15.90
CA TYR A 33 -10.74 -21.49 -14.86
C TYR A 33 -10.61 -20.93 -13.45
N VAL A 34 -9.44 -20.33 -13.12
CA VAL A 34 -9.17 -19.83 -11.78
C VAL A 34 -10.00 -18.57 -11.51
N GLN A 35 -10.77 -18.60 -10.43
CA GLN A 35 -11.55 -17.45 -9.98
C GLN A 35 -10.85 -16.75 -8.80
N PRO A 36 -11.01 -15.42 -8.68
CA PRO A 36 -10.54 -14.71 -7.50
C PRO A 36 -11.14 -15.28 -6.22
N LEU A 37 -10.34 -15.35 -5.17
CA LEU A 37 -10.82 -15.74 -3.85
C LEU A 37 -11.90 -14.78 -3.34
N HIS A 38 -12.91 -15.35 -2.70
CA HIS A 38 -13.88 -14.58 -1.94
C HIS A 38 -13.51 -14.59 -0.46
N GLY A 39 -13.75 -13.46 0.20
CA GLY A 39 -13.47 -13.27 1.60
C GLY A 39 -12.43 -12.17 1.83
N LEU A 40 -12.74 -11.32 2.78
CA LEU A 40 -11.88 -10.23 3.21
C LEU A 40 -11.51 -10.39 4.68
N GLU A 41 -10.36 -9.86 5.03
CA GLU A 41 -9.87 -9.74 6.39
C GLU A 41 -9.57 -8.28 6.67
N LEU A 42 -9.84 -7.86 7.89
CA LEU A 42 -9.38 -6.57 8.39
C LEU A 42 -8.08 -6.81 9.16
N VAL A 43 -7.00 -6.24 8.67
CA VAL A 43 -5.67 -6.41 9.28
C VAL A 43 -5.06 -5.06 9.65
N PRO A 44 -4.31 -4.98 10.76
CA PRO A 44 -3.55 -3.77 11.07
C PRO A 44 -2.65 -3.36 9.91
N VAL A 45 -2.57 -2.05 9.61
CA VAL A 45 -1.76 -1.53 8.48
C VAL A 45 -0.32 -2.04 8.53
N ARG A 46 0.28 -2.17 9.72
CA ARG A 46 1.64 -2.73 9.90
C ARG A 46 1.80 -4.18 9.41
N GLU A 47 0.70 -4.92 9.30
CA GLU A 47 0.66 -6.33 8.89
C GLU A 47 0.14 -6.51 7.45
N ALA A 48 -0.21 -5.37 6.82
CA ALA A 48 -0.81 -5.36 5.49
C ALA A 48 0.21 -5.43 4.32
N LEU A 49 1.51 -5.37 4.61
CA LEU A 49 2.54 -5.47 3.57
C LEU A 49 2.41 -6.77 2.77
N GLY A 50 2.42 -6.65 1.43
CA GLY A 50 2.28 -7.78 0.52
C GLY A 50 0.86 -8.36 0.43
N ARG A 51 -0.11 -7.84 1.20
CA ARG A 51 -1.51 -8.23 1.09
C ARG A 51 -2.18 -7.51 -0.09
N VAL A 52 -3.24 -8.09 -0.59
CA VAL A 52 -4.04 -7.52 -1.70
C VAL A 52 -5.24 -6.77 -1.13
N LEU A 53 -5.43 -5.51 -1.48
CA LEU A 53 -6.60 -4.73 -1.07
C LEU A 53 -7.90 -5.36 -1.59
N ALA A 54 -8.86 -5.56 -0.68
CA ALA A 54 -10.17 -6.11 -1.00
C ALA A 54 -11.14 -5.02 -1.49
N THR A 55 -10.98 -3.79 -1.01
CA THR A 55 -11.82 -2.63 -1.34
C THR A 55 -10.95 -1.42 -1.61
N ASP A 56 -11.50 -0.42 -2.31
CA ASP A 56 -10.86 0.88 -2.44
C ASP A 56 -10.70 1.53 -1.06
N VAL A 57 -9.56 2.16 -0.82
CA VAL A 57 -9.34 2.99 0.36
C VAL A 57 -9.72 4.42 0.02
N ILE A 58 -10.84 4.86 0.58
CA ILE A 58 -11.31 6.23 0.42
C ILE A 58 -10.73 7.09 1.53
N SER A 59 -10.15 8.23 1.18
CA SER A 59 -9.54 9.12 2.17
C SER A 59 -10.58 9.72 3.11
N PRO A 60 -10.46 9.50 4.43
CA PRO A 60 -11.38 10.08 5.41
C PRO A 60 -11.11 11.58 5.67
N ILE A 61 -9.95 12.07 5.26
CA ILE A 61 -9.51 13.46 5.46
C ILE A 61 -8.84 14.01 4.20
N SER A 62 -8.68 15.30 4.11
CA SER A 62 -7.80 15.92 3.10
C SER A 62 -6.35 15.86 3.56
N VAL A 63 -5.40 15.72 2.63
CA VAL A 63 -3.96 15.75 2.89
C VAL A 63 -3.34 16.83 2.01
N PRO A 64 -2.71 17.86 2.61
CA PRO A 64 -2.76 18.21 4.02
C PRO A 64 -4.18 18.59 4.50
N ALA A 65 -4.44 18.47 5.82
CA ALA A 65 -5.76 18.71 6.39
C ALA A 65 -6.13 20.22 6.42
N HIS A 66 -5.14 21.10 6.40
CA HIS A 66 -5.27 22.57 6.39
C HIS A 66 -4.23 23.13 5.43
N ASP A 67 -4.46 24.38 4.98
CA ASP A 67 -3.40 25.14 4.32
C ASP A 67 -2.23 25.27 5.28
N ASN A 68 -1.02 24.97 4.81
CA ASN A 68 0.20 24.99 5.61
C ASN A 68 1.39 25.57 4.85
N SER A 69 2.44 25.90 5.58
CA SER A 69 3.68 26.39 4.98
C SER A 69 4.51 25.26 4.40
N ALA A 70 5.00 25.46 3.18
CA ALA A 70 6.00 24.57 2.56
C ALA A 70 7.44 24.84 3.04
N MET A 71 7.69 25.99 3.67
CA MET A 71 9.02 26.49 4.05
C MET A 71 9.04 27.04 5.47
N ASP A 72 10.23 27.06 6.07
CA ASP A 72 10.48 27.90 7.24
C ASP A 72 10.64 29.34 6.78
N GLY A 73 9.87 30.26 7.35
CA GLY A 73 9.86 31.64 6.87
C GLY A 73 8.84 32.53 7.56
N PHE A 74 8.22 33.41 6.81
CA PHE A 74 7.24 34.38 7.31
C PHE A 74 5.98 34.34 6.45
N ALA A 75 4.83 34.07 7.08
CA ALA A 75 3.50 34.08 6.48
C ALA A 75 2.89 35.48 6.57
N PHE A 76 2.32 35.96 5.48
CA PHE A 76 1.70 37.29 5.38
C PHE A 76 0.63 37.30 4.30
N ASN A 77 -0.11 38.41 4.19
CA ASN A 77 -1.04 38.58 3.09
C ASN A 77 -0.27 39.03 1.84
N GLY A 78 -0.30 38.25 0.77
CA GLY A 78 0.42 38.56 -0.46
C GLY A 78 0.06 39.89 -1.11
N SER A 79 -1.10 40.45 -0.79
CA SER A 79 -1.47 41.82 -1.26
C SER A 79 -0.62 42.95 -0.65
N ASP A 80 0.16 42.67 0.39
CA ASP A 80 1.11 43.60 0.97
C ASP A 80 2.39 43.74 0.15
N LEU A 81 2.67 42.84 -0.82
CA LEU A 81 3.83 42.95 -1.69
C LEU A 81 3.82 44.23 -2.51
N GLN A 82 4.95 44.93 -2.47
CA GLN A 82 5.17 46.17 -3.21
C GLN A 82 5.86 45.85 -4.56
N ALA A 83 5.18 46.13 -5.65
CA ALA A 83 5.76 45.94 -6.98
C ALA A 83 7.01 46.82 -7.20
N GLY A 84 8.13 46.21 -7.56
CA GLY A 84 9.39 46.92 -7.82
C GLY A 84 10.06 47.56 -6.63
N ALA A 85 9.57 47.32 -5.39
CA ALA A 85 10.15 47.84 -4.18
C ALA A 85 10.24 46.76 -3.09
N ALA A 86 11.14 46.98 -2.10
CA ALA A 86 11.21 46.10 -0.95
C ALA A 86 9.96 46.27 -0.04
N THR A 87 9.44 45.16 0.46
CA THR A 87 8.26 45.12 1.33
C THR A 87 8.67 44.93 2.80
N PRO A 88 8.58 45.94 3.65
CA PRO A 88 8.83 45.80 5.06
C PRO A 88 7.59 45.23 5.78
N LEU A 89 7.81 44.25 6.68
CA LEU A 89 6.78 43.61 7.48
C LEU A 89 7.16 43.56 8.95
N THR A 90 6.22 43.71 9.84
CA THR A 90 6.37 43.59 11.29
C THR A 90 6.01 42.17 11.73
N VAL A 91 6.89 41.47 12.44
CA VAL A 91 6.65 40.12 12.98
C VAL A 91 5.80 40.23 14.24
N VAL A 92 4.57 39.69 14.21
CA VAL A 92 3.61 39.79 15.33
C VAL A 92 3.48 38.47 16.13
N GLY A 93 4.15 37.42 15.72
CA GLY A 93 4.16 36.13 16.43
C GLY A 93 4.84 34.99 15.67
N THR A 94 4.63 33.76 16.16
CA THR A 94 5.20 32.56 15.57
C THR A 94 4.15 31.47 15.52
N ALA A 95 4.06 30.78 14.37
CA ALA A 95 3.28 29.58 14.15
C ALA A 95 4.21 28.35 14.08
N PHE A 96 3.95 27.35 14.89
CA PHE A 96 4.71 26.10 14.92
C PHE A 96 3.90 24.96 14.32
N ALA A 97 4.57 23.95 13.78
CA ALA A 97 3.92 22.71 13.43
C ALA A 97 3.26 22.09 14.68
N GLY A 98 1.97 21.70 14.54
CA GLY A 98 1.16 21.22 15.66
C GLY A 98 0.61 22.27 16.61
N ARG A 99 0.95 23.56 16.42
CA ARG A 99 0.42 24.67 17.22
C ARG A 99 0.15 25.89 16.33
N SER A 100 -1.12 26.10 16.01
CA SER A 100 -1.57 27.24 15.21
C SER A 100 -1.29 28.59 15.90
N PHE A 101 -1.20 29.63 15.10
CA PHE A 101 -1.16 31.03 15.60
C PHE A 101 -2.59 31.49 15.80
N ASP A 102 -2.94 31.89 17.02
CA ASP A 102 -4.31 32.31 17.40
C ASP A 102 -4.53 33.82 17.32
N GLY A 103 -3.51 34.62 16.92
CA GLY A 103 -3.59 36.06 16.76
C GLY A 103 -4.16 36.45 15.40
N THR A 104 -4.32 37.78 15.24
CA THR A 104 -4.69 38.41 13.96
C THR A 104 -3.44 38.97 13.27
N VAL A 105 -3.41 38.89 11.95
CA VAL A 105 -2.36 39.48 11.12
C VAL A 105 -2.98 40.61 10.31
N GLY A 106 -2.54 41.84 10.58
CA GLY A 106 -2.98 43.04 9.87
C GLY A 106 -2.12 43.37 8.66
N ALA A 107 -2.47 44.40 7.91
CA ALA A 107 -1.68 44.92 6.80
C ALA A 107 -0.28 45.34 7.27
N GLY A 108 0.74 44.99 6.50
CA GLY A 108 2.16 45.22 6.84
C GLY A 108 2.69 44.35 8.00
N GLN A 109 1.98 43.30 8.38
CA GLN A 109 2.39 42.36 9.42
C GLN A 109 2.63 40.95 8.85
N CYS A 110 3.48 40.17 9.54
CA CYS A 110 3.73 38.78 9.24
C CYS A 110 3.87 37.95 10.51
N VAL A 111 3.75 36.63 10.36
CA VAL A 111 3.98 35.68 11.42
C VAL A 111 5.14 34.77 11.00
N ARG A 112 6.15 34.62 11.86
CA ARG A 112 7.17 33.60 11.65
C ARG A 112 6.51 32.22 11.62
N ILE A 113 6.76 31.44 10.58
CA ILE A 113 6.09 30.16 10.36
C ILE A 113 7.12 29.07 10.07
N MET A 114 6.88 27.89 10.64
CA MET A 114 7.70 26.70 10.38
C MET A 114 7.03 25.80 9.34
N THR A 115 7.81 25.04 8.60
CA THR A 115 7.33 24.05 7.63
C THR A 115 6.29 23.14 8.25
N GLY A 116 5.15 22.95 7.57
CA GLY A 116 4.03 22.16 8.05
C GLY A 116 3.10 22.87 9.05
N ALA A 117 3.45 24.08 9.53
CA ALA A 117 2.56 24.85 10.39
C ALA A 117 1.35 25.39 9.61
N VAL A 118 0.19 25.41 10.26
CA VAL A 118 -1.06 25.91 9.68
C VAL A 118 -0.91 27.40 9.33
N MET A 119 -1.33 27.77 8.14
CA MET A 119 -1.34 29.17 7.71
C MET A 119 -2.23 30.00 8.63
N PRO A 120 -1.72 31.15 9.17
CA PRO A 120 -2.55 32.08 9.91
C PRO A 120 -3.69 32.61 9.06
N ALA A 121 -4.80 32.96 9.70
CA ALA A 121 -5.93 33.59 9.03
C ALA A 121 -5.50 34.83 8.25
N LEU A 122 -6.04 35.00 7.04
CA LEU A 122 -5.74 36.09 6.10
C LEU A 122 -4.32 36.07 5.49
N CYS A 123 -3.45 35.15 5.88
CA CYS A 123 -2.18 34.91 5.20
C CYS A 123 -2.35 33.90 4.08
N ASP A 124 -1.77 34.19 2.92
CA ASP A 124 -1.83 33.31 1.74
C ASP A 124 -0.47 33.07 1.09
N THR A 125 0.56 33.74 1.57
CA THR A 125 1.92 33.76 0.99
C THR A 125 2.95 33.55 2.11
N VAL A 126 4.01 32.78 1.79
CA VAL A 126 5.13 32.58 2.70
C VAL A 126 6.43 32.95 1.99
N VAL A 127 7.21 33.83 2.57
CA VAL A 127 8.58 34.11 2.14
C VAL A 127 9.53 33.22 2.95
N PRO A 128 10.43 32.43 2.31
CA PRO A 128 11.48 31.70 3.01
C PRO A 128 12.38 32.64 3.80
N GLN A 129 12.80 32.22 5.00
CA GLN A 129 13.64 33.07 5.87
C GLN A 129 14.95 33.48 5.19
N GLU A 130 15.52 32.66 4.31
CA GLU A 130 16.74 32.90 3.56
C GLU A 130 16.61 34.03 2.53
N GLN A 131 15.37 34.34 2.15
CA GLN A 131 15.04 35.39 1.17
C GLN A 131 14.65 36.70 1.83
N THR A 132 14.81 36.83 3.16
CA THR A 132 14.47 38.03 3.91
C THR A 132 15.72 38.71 4.48
N GLN A 133 15.63 40.01 4.63
CA GLN A 133 16.60 40.79 5.41
C GLN A 133 15.95 41.15 6.76
N THR A 134 16.55 40.72 7.86
CA THR A 134 16.03 41.00 9.20
C THR A 134 16.57 42.31 9.75
N SER A 135 15.73 43.14 10.38
CA SER A 135 16.13 44.32 11.10
C SER A 135 15.64 44.18 12.54
N GLY A 136 16.54 43.72 13.44
CA GLY A 136 16.16 43.31 14.79
C GLY A 136 15.27 42.06 14.81
N ASP A 137 14.65 41.81 15.97
CA ASP A 137 13.79 40.58 16.17
C ASP A 137 12.35 40.75 15.68
N THR A 138 11.94 41.97 15.33
CA THR A 138 10.54 42.32 15.10
C THR A 138 10.23 42.80 13.68
N CYS A 139 11.22 42.99 12.82
CA CYS A 139 11.01 43.50 11.48
C CYS A 139 11.78 42.68 10.44
N ILE A 140 11.13 42.42 9.32
CA ILE A 140 11.78 41.83 8.13
C ILE A 140 11.53 42.73 6.93
N SER A 141 12.36 42.59 5.91
CA SER A 141 12.17 43.20 4.59
C SER A 141 12.30 42.11 3.52
N ILE A 142 11.30 42.06 2.65
CA ILE A 142 11.32 41.17 1.46
C ILE A 142 11.85 41.98 0.29
N PRO A 143 12.95 41.60 -0.37
CA PRO A 143 13.46 42.29 -1.55
C PRO A 143 12.42 42.32 -2.69
N ALA A 144 12.50 43.34 -3.54
CA ALA A 144 11.60 43.46 -4.70
C ALA A 144 11.67 42.21 -5.59
N ASP A 145 10.51 41.84 -6.15
CA ASP A 145 10.37 40.78 -7.14
C ASP A 145 10.92 39.38 -6.71
N THR A 146 11.00 39.13 -5.40
CA THR A 146 11.55 37.89 -4.86
C THR A 146 10.56 36.74 -4.92
N LEU A 147 9.23 37.02 -4.77
CA LEU A 147 8.23 35.95 -4.77
C LEU A 147 6.88 36.48 -5.27
N GLN A 148 5.99 35.53 -5.58
CA GLN A 148 4.63 35.79 -6.06
C GLN A 148 3.59 35.55 -4.97
N ILE A 149 2.41 36.19 -5.11
CA ILE A 149 1.28 35.98 -4.22
C ILE A 149 0.86 34.50 -4.26
N GLY A 150 0.65 33.89 -3.11
CA GLY A 150 0.25 32.50 -2.95
C GLY A 150 1.41 31.50 -2.95
N GLU A 151 2.64 31.95 -3.10
CA GLU A 151 3.82 31.09 -3.18
C GLU A 151 4.17 30.49 -1.80
N ASN A 152 4.72 29.28 -1.81
CA ASN A 152 5.13 28.49 -0.64
C ASN A 152 3.99 28.16 0.36
N ARG A 153 2.73 28.30 -0.06
CA ARG A 153 1.57 27.80 0.65
C ARG A 153 1.12 26.47 0.02
N ARG A 154 1.08 25.41 0.79
CA ARG A 154 0.42 24.18 0.40
C ARG A 154 -1.07 24.25 0.74
N LYS A 155 -1.90 23.96 -0.23
CA LYS A 155 -3.36 24.04 -0.05
C LYS A 155 -3.90 22.77 0.59
N ARG A 156 -4.94 22.90 1.40
CA ARG A 156 -5.70 21.78 1.92
C ARG A 156 -6.09 20.84 0.77
N GLY A 157 -5.77 19.55 0.93
CA GLY A 157 -6.14 18.52 -0.04
C GLY A 157 -5.32 18.53 -1.33
N GLU A 158 -4.19 19.23 -1.36
CA GLU A 158 -3.32 19.34 -2.53
C GLU A 158 -2.78 17.95 -2.98
N ASP A 159 -2.45 17.09 -2.04
CA ASP A 159 -2.00 15.71 -2.34
C ASP A 159 -3.19 14.76 -2.49
N LEU A 160 -4.21 14.89 -1.62
CA LEU A 160 -5.38 14.02 -1.61
C LEU A 160 -6.58 14.70 -0.96
N MET A 161 -7.67 14.77 -1.69
CA MET A 161 -8.92 15.32 -1.16
C MET A 161 -9.71 14.28 -0.37
N GLN A 162 -10.33 14.68 0.72
CA GLN A 162 -11.31 13.87 1.44
C GLN A 162 -12.38 13.32 0.50
N GLY A 163 -12.71 12.04 0.64
CA GLY A 163 -13.70 11.35 -0.18
C GLY A 163 -13.16 10.82 -1.51
N GLN A 164 -11.90 11.10 -1.87
CA GLN A 164 -11.26 10.54 -3.05
C GLN A 164 -10.56 9.22 -2.75
N PRO A 165 -10.44 8.31 -3.73
CA PRO A 165 -9.72 7.06 -3.55
C PRO A 165 -8.22 7.32 -3.43
N ALA A 166 -7.63 6.90 -2.30
CA ALA A 166 -6.20 6.93 -2.05
C ALA A 166 -5.50 5.71 -2.68
N LEU A 167 -6.10 4.53 -2.55
CA LEU A 167 -5.63 3.27 -3.15
C LEU A 167 -6.82 2.50 -3.69
N LEU A 168 -6.63 1.83 -4.84
CA LEU A 168 -7.67 1.03 -5.47
C LEU A 168 -7.58 -0.44 -5.04
N ARG A 169 -8.74 -1.12 -5.01
CA ARG A 169 -8.84 -2.56 -4.79
C ARG A 169 -7.95 -3.34 -5.75
N ALA A 170 -7.66 -4.59 -5.41
CA ALA A 170 -6.80 -5.51 -6.14
C ALA A 170 -5.31 -5.09 -6.19
N ARG A 171 -4.93 -4.01 -5.51
CA ARG A 171 -3.54 -3.59 -5.37
C ARG A 171 -2.81 -4.45 -4.33
N VAL A 172 -1.65 -4.96 -4.67
CA VAL A 172 -0.71 -5.53 -3.70
C VAL A 172 -0.05 -4.38 -2.95
N LEU A 173 -0.22 -4.34 -1.63
CA LEU A 173 0.31 -3.27 -0.77
C LEU A 173 1.83 -3.34 -0.66
N ARG A 174 2.49 -2.25 -1.04
CA ARG A 174 3.94 -2.04 -1.00
C ARG A 174 4.30 -1.09 0.15
N PRO A 175 5.57 -0.95 0.53
CA PRO A 175 5.98 -0.03 1.60
C PRO A 175 5.48 1.41 1.41
N ALA A 176 5.51 1.94 0.19
CA ALA A 176 4.99 3.28 -0.12
C ALA A 176 3.47 3.39 0.10
N ASP A 177 2.72 2.32 -0.13
CA ASP A 177 1.28 2.28 0.09
C ASP A 177 0.95 2.34 1.60
N LEU A 178 1.72 1.65 2.45
CA LEU A 178 1.61 1.78 3.91
C LEU A 178 1.92 3.21 4.37
N GLY A 179 2.95 3.82 3.78
CA GLY A 179 3.30 5.23 4.02
C GLY A 179 2.20 6.21 3.60
N LEU A 180 1.37 5.85 2.62
CA LEU A 180 0.20 6.64 2.22
C LEU A 180 -1.00 6.45 3.17
N LEU A 181 -1.19 5.23 3.70
CA LEU A 181 -2.29 4.94 4.64
C LEU A 181 -2.12 5.61 6.00
N ALA A 182 -0.88 5.73 6.47
CA ALA A 182 -0.57 6.27 7.79
C ALA A 182 -1.06 7.73 8.00
N PRO A 183 -0.79 8.70 7.09
CA PRO A 183 -1.30 10.05 7.20
C PRO A 183 -2.83 10.17 7.17
N LEU A 184 -3.52 9.15 6.64
CA LEU A 184 -4.98 9.10 6.62
C LEU A 184 -5.58 8.71 7.98
N GLY A 185 -4.74 8.33 8.96
CA GLY A 185 -5.17 7.89 10.27
C GLY A 185 -5.86 6.53 10.29
N LEU A 186 -5.64 5.71 9.26
CA LEU A 186 -6.24 4.39 9.15
C LEU A 186 -5.40 3.39 9.94
N ALA A 187 -6.01 2.74 10.94
CA ALA A 187 -5.35 1.72 11.75
C ALA A 187 -5.31 0.36 11.04
N ASP A 188 -6.34 0.07 10.25
CA ASP A 188 -6.56 -1.22 9.61
C ASP A 188 -6.81 -1.05 8.10
N ALA A 189 -6.52 -2.11 7.36
CA ALA A 189 -6.81 -2.23 5.92
C ALA A 189 -7.64 -3.48 5.64
N ALA A 190 -8.68 -3.32 4.80
CA ALA A 190 -9.45 -4.45 4.30
C ALA A 190 -8.68 -5.11 3.15
N VAL A 191 -8.25 -6.35 3.36
CA VAL A 191 -7.45 -7.11 2.41
C VAL A 191 -8.14 -8.42 2.03
N GLN A 192 -7.80 -8.97 0.89
CA GLN A 192 -8.21 -10.33 0.52
C GLN A 192 -7.59 -11.31 1.52
N ARG A 193 -8.36 -12.33 1.93
CA ARG A 193 -7.81 -13.42 2.73
C ARG A 193 -6.69 -14.13 1.97
N ARG A 194 -5.80 -14.78 2.67
CA ARG A 194 -4.74 -15.59 2.05
C ARG A 194 -5.33 -16.84 1.38
N LEU A 195 -4.69 -17.25 0.29
CA LEU A 195 -4.97 -18.56 -0.33
C LEU A 195 -4.46 -19.65 0.61
N LYS A 196 -5.33 -20.60 0.96
CA LYS A 196 -4.96 -21.81 1.71
C LYS A 196 -4.52 -22.89 0.74
N VAL A 197 -3.28 -23.33 0.85
CA VAL A 197 -2.72 -24.36 -0.01
C VAL A 197 -2.29 -25.57 0.80
N ALA A 198 -2.94 -26.71 0.57
CA ALA A 198 -2.46 -27.99 1.06
C ALA A 198 -1.42 -28.54 0.09
N PHE A 199 -0.33 -29.07 0.60
CA PHE A 199 0.67 -29.71 -0.23
C PHE A 199 1.28 -30.92 0.47
N PHE A 200 1.61 -31.94 -0.33
CA PHE A 200 2.23 -33.17 0.13
C PHE A 200 3.02 -33.85 -0.99
N SER A 201 3.98 -34.67 -0.62
CA SER A 201 4.69 -35.53 -1.55
C SER A 201 4.20 -36.97 -1.42
N THR A 202 4.28 -37.72 -2.50
CA THR A 202 3.97 -39.17 -2.53
C THR A 202 5.17 -39.96 -2.95
N GLY A 203 5.39 -41.10 -2.30
CA GLY A 203 6.48 -42.04 -2.65
C GLY A 203 6.96 -42.77 -1.42
N ASP A 204 7.06 -44.10 -1.52
CA ASP A 204 7.54 -44.96 -0.46
C ASP A 204 9.04 -44.81 -0.18
N GLU A 205 9.78 -44.26 -1.17
CA GLU A 205 11.20 -43.91 -1.05
C GLU A 205 11.47 -42.63 -0.30
N LEU A 206 10.44 -41.76 -0.11
CA LEU A 206 10.61 -40.44 0.49
C LEU A 206 10.69 -40.49 2.02
N ARG A 207 11.62 -39.75 2.57
CA ARG A 207 11.77 -39.54 4.03
C ARG A 207 11.74 -38.04 4.36
N SER A 208 11.10 -37.72 5.46
CA SER A 208 11.14 -36.33 5.99
C SER A 208 12.52 -36.04 6.60
N LEU A 209 12.85 -34.73 6.67
CA LEU A 209 14.11 -34.33 7.34
C LEU A 209 14.12 -34.76 8.79
N GLY A 210 15.26 -35.34 9.23
CA GLY A 210 15.43 -35.84 10.59
C GLY A 210 15.05 -37.31 10.77
N GLU A 211 14.44 -37.95 9.78
CA GLU A 211 14.20 -39.39 9.78
C GLU A 211 15.47 -40.17 9.31
N PRO A 212 15.66 -41.40 9.78
CA PRO A 212 16.72 -42.24 9.23
C PRO A 212 16.56 -42.50 7.73
N LEU A 213 17.66 -42.45 7.01
CA LEU A 213 17.69 -42.75 5.56
C LEU A 213 18.00 -44.21 5.32
N ASP A 214 16.97 -45.00 5.04
CA ASP A 214 17.11 -46.40 4.70
C ASP A 214 17.72 -46.60 3.31
N PRO A 215 18.34 -47.76 3.03
CA PRO A 215 18.83 -48.07 1.68
C PRO A 215 17.71 -47.97 0.63
N GLY A 216 17.95 -47.18 -0.42
CA GLY A 216 16.97 -46.93 -1.48
C GLY A 216 16.03 -45.77 -1.23
N CYS A 217 16.09 -45.14 -0.04
CA CYS A 217 15.29 -43.93 0.27
C CYS A 217 16.07 -42.66 0.00
N ILE A 218 15.32 -41.56 -0.19
CA ILE A 218 15.83 -40.20 -0.39
C ILE A 218 15.08 -39.21 0.48
N TYR A 219 15.71 -38.08 0.84
CA TYR A 219 14.98 -36.99 1.49
C TYR A 219 14.14 -36.23 0.48
N ASP A 220 12.92 -35.86 0.92
CA ASP A 220 11.97 -35.10 0.13
C ASP A 220 12.44 -33.65 -0.04
N SER A 221 13.00 -33.32 -1.20
CA SER A 221 13.43 -31.97 -1.53
C SER A 221 12.32 -31.09 -2.15
N ASN A 222 11.38 -31.72 -2.86
CA ASN A 222 10.30 -31.01 -3.56
C ASN A 222 9.36 -30.30 -2.58
N ARG A 223 8.99 -30.96 -1.49
CA ARG A 223 8.12 -30.38 -0.46
C ARG A 223 8.72 -29.09 0.13
N TYR A 224 10.03 -29.07 0.40
CA TYR A 224 10.69 -27.86 0.93
C TYR A 224 10.85 -26.78 -0.13
N THR A 225 11.01 -27.13 -1.40
CA THR A 225 10.96 -26.17 -2.51
C THR A 225 9.58 -25.52 -2.60
N LEU A 226 8.51 -26.33 -2.57
CA LEU A 226 7.12 -25.85 -2.57
C LEU A 226 6.83 -24.98 -1.36
N LEU A 227 7.25 -25.39 -0.15
CA LEU A 227 7.14 -24.61 1.06
C LEU A 227 7.71 -23.18 0.87
N GLY A 228 8.94 -23.10 0.37
CA GLY A 228 9.60 -21.81 0.12
C GLY A 228 8.88 -20.96 -0.92
N MET A 229 8.45 -21.55 -2.03
CA MET A 229 7.71 -20.85 -3.09
C MET A 229 6.36 -20.32 -2.59
N LEU A 230 5.58 -21.13 -1.91
CA LEU A 230 4.25 -20.79 -1.40
C LEU A 230 4.32 -19.75 -0.27
N THR A 231 5.33 -19.87 0.62
CA THR A 231 5.61 -18.85 1.64
C THR A 231 5.90 -17.50 1.00
N ARG A 232 6.74 -17.47 -0.03
CA ARG A 232 7.07 -16.25 -0.78
C ARG A 232 5.85 -15.63 -1.47
N LEU A 233 4.90 -16.45 -1.92
CA LEU A 233 3.62 -16.01 -2.49
C LEU A 233 2.63 -15.52 -1.42
N GLY A 234 2.95 -15.69 -0.14
CA GLY A 234 2.11 -15.26 0.97
C GLY A 234 0.89 -16.14 1.20
N CYS A 235 0.93 -17.40 0.79
CA CYS A 235 -0.14 -18.38 1.05
C CYS A 235 -0.19 -18.79 2.52
N GLU A 236 -1.36 -19.21 2.98
CA GLU A 236 -1.52 -19.99 4.21
C GLU A 236 -1.29 -21.46 3.89
N LEU A 237 -0.34 -22.10 4.57
CA LEU A 237 0.16 -23.41 4.18
C LEU A 237 -0.37 -24.51 5.08
N ILE A 238 -0.84 -25.60 4.46
CA ILE A 238 -1.19 -26.87 5.12
C ILE A 238 -0.20 -27.91 4.61
N ASP A 239 0.90 -28.08 5.34
CA ASP A 239 1.93 -29.08 5.03
C ASP A 239 1.47 -30.45 5.55
N MET A 240 1.15 -31.36 4.66
CA MET A 240 0.63 -32.69 4.97
C MET A 240 1.71 -33.79 4.98
N GLY A 241 2.98 -33.41 4.77
CA GLY A 241 4.09 -34.35 4.86
C GLY A 241 4.25 -35.26 3.64
N VAL A 242 4.76 -36.45 3.90
CA VAL A 242 4.86 -37.53 2.89
C VAL A 242 3.68 -38.48 3.09
N VAL A 243 2.91 -38.67 2.04
CA VAL A 243 1.76 -39.58 2.00
C VAL A 243 2.20 -40.88 1.31
N LYS A 244 1.80 -42.02 1.86
CA LYS A 244 2.09 -43.32 1.26
C LYS A 244 1.45 -43.43 -0.12
N ASP A 245 2.16 -44.13 -1.02
CA ASP A 245 1.69 -44.34 -2.40
C ASP A 245 0.71 -45.55 -2.49
N ASP A 246 -0.34 -45.50 -1.67
CA ASP A 246 -1.49 -46.40 -1.72
C ASP A 246 -2.80 -45.63 -1.85
N ALA A 247 -3.80 -46.29 -2.45
CA ALA A 247 -5.08 -45.64 -2.79
C ALA A 247 -5.81 -45.08 -1.58
N ASP A 248 -5.81 -45.77 -0.45
CA ASP A 248 -6.58 -45.38 0.76
C ASP A 248 -5.93 -44.16 1.43
N SER A 249 -4.58 -44.15 1.53
CA SER A 249 -3.81 -43.02 2.07
C SER A 249 -3.96 -41.77 1.20
N LEU A 250 -3.87 -41.93 -0.12
CA LEU A 250 -4.04 -40.83 -1.08
C LEU A 250 -5.48 -40.26 -1.05
N GLU A 251 -6.49 -41.15 -1.02
CA GLU A 251 -7.88 -40.68 -0.91
C GLU A 251 -8.11 -39.90 0.41
N ALA A 252 -7.62 -40.43 1.52
CA ALA A 252 -7.75 -39.76 2.82
C ALA A 252 -7.06 -38.39 2.82
N ALA A 253 -5.83 -38.28 2.27
CA ALA A 253 -5.09 -37.04 2.17
C ALA A 253 -5.79 -36.02 1.27
N LEU A 254 -6.24 -36.43 0.09
CA LEU A 254 -6.98 -35.55 -0.83
C LEU A 254 -8.31 -35.08 -0.22
N ARG A 255 -9.05 -35.97 0.44
CA ARG A 255 -10.31 -35.61 1.11
C ARG A 255 -10.08 -34.57 2.21
N HIS A 256 -9.07 -34.78 3.05
CA HIS A 256 -8.67 -33.82 4.09
C HIS A 256 -8.27 -32.47 3.49
N ALA A 257 -7.47 -32.47 2.42
CA ALA A 257 -7.05 -31.26 1.74
C ALA A 257 -8.25 -30.50 1.11
N CYS A 258 -9.20 -31.20 0.49
CA CYS A 258 -10.42 -30.61 -0.10
C CYS A 258 -11.30 -29.91 0.94
N GLU A 259 -11.30 -30.38 2.19
CA GLU A 259 -12.10 -29.79 3.26
C GLU A 259 -11.48 -28.52 3.86
N HIS A 260 -10.15 -28.36 3.76
CA HIS A 260 -9.40 -27.35 4.52
C HIS A 260 -8.66 -26.34 3.66
N ALA A 261 -8.48 -26.61 2.37
CA ALA A 261 -7.68 -25.79 1.46
C ALA A 261 -8.47 -25.31 0.24
N ASP A 262 -8.00 -24.23 -0.37
CA ASP A 262 -8.53 -23.68 -1.63
C ASP A 262 -7.85 -24.33 -2.84
N ALA A 263 -6.61 -24.82 -2.66
CA ALA A 263 -5.83 -25.46 -3.68
C ALA A 263 -4.98 -26.58 -3.08
N ILE A 264 -4.67 -27.59 -3.89
CA ILE A 264 -3.87 -28.74 -3.50
C ILE A 264 -2.72 -28.87 -4.49
N ILE A 265 -1.51 -29.09 -3.99
CA ILE A 265 -0.32 -29.40 -4.79
C ILE A 265 0.25 -30.73 -4.33
N THR A 266 0.40 -31.67 -5.25
CA THR A 266 1.05 -32.95 -5.00
C THR A 266 2.36 -33.04 -5.77
N SER A 267 3.36 -33.68 -5.22
CA SER A 267 4.68 -33.91 -5.84
C SER A 267 5.07 -35.37 -5.78
#